data_60a688989a4989a57a1dca075a6f4727
#
_entry.id   60a688989a4989a57a1dca075a6f4727
#
_cell.length_a   1.000
_cell.length_b   1.000
_cell.length_c   1.000
_cell.angle_alpha   90.00
_cell.angle_beta   90.00
_cell.angle_gamma   90.00
#
_symmetry.space_group_name_H-M   'P 1'
#
loop_
_entity.id
_entity.type
_entity.pdbx_description
1 polymer ?
#
loop_
_entity_poly.entity_id
_entity_poly.type
_entity_poly.pdbx_seq_one_letter_code
_entity_poly.pdbx_strand_id
1 'polypeptide(L)'
;MGVGRSPTEALVPVAQSQGHAGKALAIAAVAIVLIAAVTVFVALAASRGDVEINLGDARFNAGQTDRLSKAIEDGGGLPFLYQDLVGNDRHLFVQHLGDDQDDGWVAFGAFDPDDPTCAVLIDREEKVLVNECDKTVTYPLDGKGLRQYPVSVEDGRIYVDVNERSTSTTTP
;
A
#
# COMPACT_ATOMS: atom_id res chain seq x y z
N MET A 1 14.60 -40.29 -83.29
CA MET A 1 16.00 -40.19 -82.78
C MET A 1 16.12 -38.85 -82.08
N GLY A 2 16.16 -38.85 -80.75
CA GLY A 2 16.26 -37.62 -79.95
C GLY A 2 16.65 -38.03 -78.55
N VAL A 3 17.92 -37.91 -78.29
CA VAL A 3 18.56 -38.26 -76.98
C VAL A 3 18.18 -37.27 -75.95
N GLY A 4 17.50 -37.72 -74.87
CA GLY A 4 17.22 -36.91 -73.65
C GLY A 4 18.48 -36.75 -72.80
N ARG A 5 18.86 -35.53 -72.47
CA ARG A 5 19.82 -35.21 -71.44
C ARG A 5 19.12 -35.00 -70.13
N SER A 6 19.47 -35.81 -69.14
CA SER A 6 19.12 -35.63 -67.74
C SER A 6 19.84 -34.40 -67.15
N PRO A 7 19.20 -33.51 -66.39
CA PRO A 7 19.91 -32.49 -65.64
C PRO A 7 20.50 -33.08 -64.37
N THR A 8 21.81 -32.91 -64.24
CA THR A 8 22.60 -33.22 -63.04
C THR A 8 22.14 -32.35 -61.86
N GLU A 9 21.60 -33.00 -60.88
CA GLU A 9 21.27 -32.35 -59.58
C GLU A 9 22.59 -31.96 -58.88
N ALA A 10 22.80 -30.65 -58.79
CA ALA A 10 23.91 -30.11 -58.03
C ALA A 10 23.55 -30.16 -56.54
N LEU A 11 24.16 -31.10 -55.80
CA LEU A 11 24.17 -31.16 -54.36
C LEU A 11 24.88 -29.91 -53.80
N VAL A 12 24.11 -28.97 -53.21
CA VAL A 12 24.64 -27.82 -52.48
C VAL A 12 25.14 -28.34 -51.13
N PRO A 13 26.42 -28.20 -50.77
CA PRO A 13 26.92 -28.60 -49.48
C PRO A 13 26.41 -27.59 -48.43
N VAL A 14 25.57 -28.04 -47.50
CA VAL A 14 25.17 -27.27 -46.32
C VAL A 14 26.39 -27.21 -45.39
N ALA A 15 27.02 -26.06 -45.35
CA ALA A 15 28.08 -25.78 -44.40
C ALA A 15 27.50 -25.79 -42.98
N GLN A 16 27.74 -26.87 -42.22
CA GLN A 16 27.48 -26.92 -40.80
C GLN A 16 28.49 -26.04 -40.07
N SER A 17 28.01 -24.85 -39.64
CA SER A 17 28.75 -23.97 -38.76
C SER A 17 28.76 -24.54 -37.33
N GLN A 18 29.69 -25.44 -37.03
CA GLN A 18 29.82 -26.10 -35.72
C GLN A 18 30.55 -25.27 -34.64
N GLY A 19 30.86 -24.02 -34.88
CA GLY A 19 31.71 -23.23 -33.97
C GLY A 19 31.01 -22.35 -32.94
N HIS A 20 29.69 -22.13 -33.03
CA HIS A 20 29.01 -21.11 -32.21
C HIS A 20 27.93 -21.67 -31.28
N ALA A 21 27.58 -22.93 -31.34
CA ALA A 21 26.54 -23.55 -30.53
C ALA A 21 26.84 -23.48 -29.00
N GLY A 22 28.11 -23.69 -28.62
CA GLY A 22 28.47 -23.61 -27.19
C GLY A 22 28.42 -22.22 -26.61
N LYS A 23 28.77 -21.19 -27.39
CA LYS A 23 28.69 -19.79 -26.93
C LYS A 23 27.23 -19.32 -26.85
N ALA A 24 26.39 -19.71 -27.79
CA ALA A 24 24.96 -19.42 -27.77
C ALA A 24 24.26 -20.08 -26.58
N LEU A 25 24.60 -21.33 -26.26
CA LEU A 25 24.06 -22.05 -25.10
C LEU A 25 24.47 -21.41 -23.78
N ALA A 26 25.74 -20.97 -23.66
CA ALA A 26 26.21 -20.27 -22.47
C ALA A 26 25.50 -18.92 -22.25
N ILE A 27 25.27 -18.14 -23.30
CA ILE A 27 24.55 -16.87 -23.24
C ILE A 27 23.08 -17.10 -22.84
N ALA A 28 22.43 -18.12 -23.40
CA ALA A 28 21.06 -18.48 -23.06
C ALA A 28 20.93 -18.90 -21.58
N ALA A 29 21.86 -19.68 -21.06
CA ALA A 29 21.89 -20.09 -19.66
C ALA A 29 22.05 -18.90 -18.72
N VAL A 30 22.95 -17.96 -19.02
CA VAL A 30 23.11 -16.72 -18.21
C VAL A 30 21.84 -15.85 -18.24
N ALA A 31 21.21 -15.71 -19.39
CA ALA A 31 19.97 -14.96 -19.51
C ALA A 31 18.83 -15.55 -18.65
N ILE A 32 18.69 -16.88 -18.65
CA ILE A 32 17.67 -17.57 -17.81
C ILE A 32 17.94 -17.34 -16.32
N VAL A 33 19.20 -17.43 -15.88
CA VAL A 33 19.56 -17.18 -14.47
C VAL A 33 19.27 -15.74 -14.07
N LEU A 34 19.57 -14.78 -14.93
CA LEU A 34 19.26 -13.37 -14.66
C LEU A 34 17.75 -13.11 -14.58
N ILE A 35 16.97 -13.68 -15.48
CA ILE A 35 15.51 -13.55 -15.43
C ILE A 35 14.95 -14.17 -14.13
N ALA A 36 15.43 -15.36 -13.75
CA ALA A 36 15.03 -16.00 -12.51
C ALA A 36 15.39 -15.15 -11.27
N ALA A 37 16.60 -14.58 -11.24
CA ALA A 37 17.05 -13.71 -10.15
C ALA A 37 16.19 -12.44 -10.04
N VAL A 38 15.85 -11.80 -11.16
CA VAL A 38 14.96 -10.62 -11.19
C VAL A 38 13.56 -11.00 -10.72
N THR A 39 13.03 -12.13 -11.17
CA THR A 39 11.69 -12.59 -10.76
C THR A 39 11.63 -12.84 -9.25
N VAL A 40 12.63 -13.50 -8.67
CA VAL A 40 12.73 -13.72 -7.22
C VAL A 40 12.87 -12.40 -6.48
N PHE A 41 13.68 -11.47 -6.97
CA PHE A 41 13.85 -10.15 -6.35
C PHE A 41 12.54 -9.35 -6.36
N VAL A 42 11.80 -9.35 -7.47
CA VAL A 42 10.49 -8.67 -7.57
C VAL A 42 9.47 -9.34 -6.64
N ALA A 43 9.45 -10.67 -6.57
CA ALA A 43 8.58 -11.39 -5.66
C ALA A 43 8.88 -11.06 -4.18
N LEU A 44 10.17 -11.01 -3.80
CA LEU A 44 10.58 -10.62 -2.45
C LEU A 44 10.32 -9.14 -2.14
N ALA A 45 10.39 -8.26 -3.13
CA ALA A 45 10.06 -6.85 -2.97
C ALA A 45 8.53 -6.64 -2.87
N ALA A 46 7.75 -7.42 -3.61
CA ALA A 46 6.29 -7.39 -3.56
C ALA A 46 5.73 -7.98 -2.25
N SER A 47 6.37 -9.03 -1.71
CA SER A 47 5.96 -9.64 -0.43
C SER A 47 6.29 -8.80 0.82
N ARG A 48 7.04 -7.69 0.66
CA ARG A 48 7.26 -6.72 1.75
C ARG A 48 6.12 -5.71 1.88
N GLY A 49 5.12 -5.81 1.02
CA GLY A 49 3.91 -4.99 1.06
C GLY A 49 2.67 -5.81 1.42
N ASP A 50 2.79 -6.77 2.35
CA ASP A 50 1.62 -7.49 2.85
C ASP A 50 0.67 -6.50 3.55
N VAL A 51 -0.26 -5.96 2.78
CA VAL A 51 -1.54 -5.51 3.31
C VAL A 51 -2.35 -6.78 3.51
N GLU A 52 -2.21 -7.37 4.67
CA GLU A 52 -3.05 -8.50 5.10
C GLU A 52 -4.46 -7.96 5.33
N ILE A 53 -5.27 -7.96 4.27
CA ILE A 53 -6.70 -7.69 4.37
C ILE A 53 -7.33 -8.95 4.95
N ASN A 54 -7.32 -9.08 6.25
CA ASN A 54 -8.12 -10.08 6.95
C ASN A 54 -9.58 -9.60 6.94
N LEU A 55 -10.34 -10.13 5.96
CA LEU A 55 -11.80 -10.03 5.91
C LEU A 55 -12.39 -10.78 7.11
N GLY A 56 -12.49 -10.11 8.24
CA GLY A 56 -13.05 -10.67 9.48
C GLY A 56 -12.37 -10.22 10.76
N ASP A 57 -11.16 -9.68 10.71
CA ASP A 57 -10.55 -9.07 11.88
C ASP A 57 -11.17 -7.70 12.15
N ALA A 58 -11.66 -7.54 13.38
CA ALA A 58 -12.15 -6.25 13.88
C ALA A 58 -11.05 -5.18 13.87
N ARG A 59 -9.78 -5.57 13.65
CA ARG A 59 -8.58 -4.75 13.78
C ARG A 59 -7.95 -4.48 12.42
N PHE A 60 -7.88 -3.21 12.07
CA PHE A 60 -7.22 -2.72 10.86
C PHE A 60 -5.75 -2.40 11.15
N ASN A 61 -4.82 -2.90 10.34
CA ASN A 61 -3.41 -2.56 10.42
C ASN A 61 -3.14 -1.27 9.62
N ALA A 62 -2.89 -0.17 10.33
CA ALA A 62 -2.60 1.14 9.73
C ALA A 62 -1.14 1.29 9.27
N GLY A 63 -0.25 0.34 9.59
CA GLY A 63 1.14 0.36 9.15
C GLY A 63 2.15 0.39 10.28
N GLN A 64 3.40 0.69 9.94
CA GLN A 64 4.51 0.76 10.88
C GLN A 64 4.60 2.15 11.52
N THR A 65 4.89 2.19 12.84
CA THR A 65 4.94 3.42 13.62
C THR A 65 5.97 4.40 13.07
N ASP A 66 7.18 3.93 12.74
CA ASP A 66 8.28 4.74 12.23
C ASP A 66 7.95 5.42 10.88
N ARG A 67 7.28 4.69 10.00
CA ARG A 67 6.92 5.20 8.68
C ARG A 67 5.77 6.17 8.72
N LEU A 68 4.75 5.85 9.53
CA LEU A 68 3.55 6.67 9.58
C LEU A 68 3.80 7.95 10.37
N SER A 69 4.55 7.91 11.50
CA SER A 69 4.94 9.11 12.24
C SER A 69 5.73 10.08 11.36
N LYS A 70 6.71 9.55 10.61
CA LYS A 70 7.48 10.35 9.66
C LYS A 70 6.61 10.92 8.53
N ALA A 71 5.68 10.16 7.99
CA ALA A 71 4.77 10.65 6.93
C ALA A 71 3.85 11.77 7.43
N ILE A 72 3.38 11.69 8.68
CA ILE A 72 2.59 12.74 9.34
C ILE A 72 3.45 13.98 9.56
N GLU A 73 4.67 13.83 10.08
CA GLU A 73 5.62 14.94 10.28
C GLU A 73 5.95 15.63 8.96
N ASP A 74 6.39 14.88 7.94
CA ASP A 74 6.69 15.38 6.60
C ASP A 74 5.47 16.04 5.94
N GLY A 75 4.26 15.58 6.27
CA GLY A 75 2.97 16.14 5.88
C GLY A 75 2.55 17.42 6.64
N GLY A 76 3.40 17.92 7.55
CA GLY A 76 3.12 19.13 8.34
C GLY A 76 2.28 18.87 9.60
N GLY A 77 2.26 17.65 10.10
CA GLY A 77 1.51 17.23 11.29
C GLY A 77 0.03 16.99 11.01
N LEU A 78 -0.34 16.74 9.76
CA LEU A 78 -1.73 16.46 9.38
C LEU A 78 -2.04 14.96 9.50
N PRO A 79 -3.26 14.58 9.92
CA PRO A 79 -3.65 13.18 10.04
C PRO A 79 -3.64 12.48 8.68
N PHE A 80 -3.35 11.19 8.70
CA PHE A 80 -3.35 10.34 7.51
C PHE A 80 -4.74 9.75 7.29
N LEU A 81 -5.33 9.96 6.09
CA LEU A 81 -6.65 9.45 5.74
C LEU A 81 -6.57 8.06 5.12
N TYR A 82 -7.26 7.11 5.73
CA TYR A 82 -7.53 5.80 5.17
C TYR A 82 -8.94 5.75 4.61
N GLN A 83 -9.04 5.39 3.33
CA GLN A 83 -10.32 5.31 2.62
C GLN A 83 -10.77 3.87 2.47
N ASP A 84 -12.08 3.66 2.55
CA ASP A 84 -12.76 2.40 2.26
C ASP A 84 -12.16 1.17 2.98
N LEU A 85 -12.01 1.28 4.28
CA LEU A 85 -11.60 0.14 5.09
C LEU A 85 -12.77 -0.86 5.15
N VAL A 86 -12.54 -2.06 4.64
CA VAL A 86 -13.48 -3.20 4.73
C VAL A 86 -14.70 -3.09 3.81
N GLY A 87 -14.66 -2.30 2.73
CA GLY A 87 -15.75 -2.25 1.73
C GLY A 87 -17.09 -1.74 2.26
N ASN A 88 -17.07 -0.89 3.29
CA ASN A 88 -18.26 -0.34 3.96
C ASN A 88 -18.27 1.19 4.01
N ASP A 89 -17.59 1.86 3.09
CA ASP A 89 -17.42 3.33 3.05
C ASP A 89 -16.91 3.91 4.39
N ARG A 90 -16.15 3.11 5.14
CA ARG A 90 -15.57 3.53 6.42
C ARG A 90 -14.25 4.23 6.17
N HIS A 91 -14.31 5.54 6.11
CA HIS A 91 -13.12 6.37 6.07
C HIS A 91 -12.72 6.74 7.49
N LEU A 92 -11.43 6.67 7.78
CA LEU A 92 -10.91 7.11 9.08
C LEU A 92 -9.58 7.85 8.93
N PHE A 93 -9.31 8.71 9.87
CA PHE A 93 -8.03 9.35 10.05
C PHE A 93 -7.22 8.63 11.13
N VAL A 94 -5.91 8.55 10.93
CA VAL A 94 -4.94 8.17 11.95
C VAL A 94 -4.01 9.35 12.16
N GLN A 95 -3.81 9.74 13.41
CA GLN A 95 -2.95 10.86 13.80
C GLN A 95 -1.97 10.41 14.86
N HIS A 96 -0.80 11.04 14.87
CA HIS A 96 0.23 10.86 15.87
C HIS A 96 0.40 12.16 16.67
N LEU A 97 0.20 12.06 17.99
CA LEU A 97 0.27 13.17 18.93
C LEU A 97 1.47 12.97 19.86
N GLY A 98 2.52 13.74 19.66
CA GLY A 98 3.73 13.66 20.50
C GLY A 98 4.96 13.22 19.73
N ASP A 99 6.03 12.96 20.48
CA ASP A 99 7.37 12.67 19.92
C ASP A 99 7.75 11.19 20.03
N ASP A 100 7.02 10.39 20.79
CA ASP A 100 7.28 8.96 20.98
C ASP A 100 6.57 8.15 19.89
N GLN A 101 7.33 7.40 19.07
CA GLN A 101 6.81 6.66 17.93
C GLN A 101 5.85 5.52 18.31
N ASP A 102 5.93 5.03 19.53
CA ASP A 102 5.10 3.91 19.99
C ASP A 102 3.88 4.37 20.82
N ASP A 103 3.75 5.66 21.10
CA ASP A 103 2.66 6.24 21.89
C ASP A 103 2.02 7.44 21.18
N GLY A 104 0.87 7.93 21.71
CA GLY A 104 0.18 9.10 21.16
C GLY A 104 -0.59 8.86 19.86
N TRP A 105 -0.79 7.61 19.46
CA TRP A 105 -1.59 7.30 18.28
C TRP A 105 -3.08 7.42 18.58
N VAL A 106 -3.81 8.13 17.70
CA VAL A 106 -5.27 8.26 17.75
C VAL A 106 -5.85 7.95 16.38
N ALA A 107 -7.05 7.37 16.38
CA ALA A 107 -7.81 7.10 15.16
C ALA A 107 -9.26 7.56 15.34
N PHE A 108 -9.80 8.22 14.31
CA PHE A 108 -11.14 8.77 14.35
C PHE A 108 -11.82 8.76 12.98
N GLY A 109 -13.15 8.76 12.98
CA GLY A 109 -13.95 8.71 11.77
C GLY A 109 -13.81 9.98 10.92
N ALA A 110 -13.88 9.82 9.61
CA ALA A 110 -13.82 10.93 8.65
C ALA A 110 -15.23 11.44 8.25
N PHE A 111 -16.22 11.21 9.09
CA PHE A 111 -17.59 11.72 8.91
C PHE A 111 -18.08 12.40 10.16
N ASP A 112 -18.99 13.35 9.96
CA ASP A 112 -19.65 14.04 11.06
C ASP A 112 -20.44 13.03 11.93
N PRO A 113 -20.33 13.07 13.27
CA PRO A 113 -21.03 12.14 14.14
C PRO A 113 -22.54 12.29 14.13
N ASP A 114 -23.04 13.49 13.85
CA ASP A 114 -24.47 13.83 13.82
C ASP A 114 -25.08 13.62 12.43
N ASP A 115 -24.25 13.73 11.37
CA ASP A 115 -24.67 13.45 9.98
C ASP A 115 -23.60 12.61 9.26
N PRO A 116 -23.74 11.28 9.23
CA PRO A 116 -22.77 10.38 8.60
C PRO A 116 -22.68 10.49 7.08
N THR A 117 -23.51 11.33 6.45
CA THR A 117 -23.39 11.64 5.01
C THR A 117 -22.44 12.80 4.72
N CYS A 118 -22.10 13.58 5.77
CA CYS A 118 -21.20 14.72 5.67
C CYS A 118 -19.77 14.31 6.00
N ALA A 119 -18.90 14.31 4.98
CA ALA A 119 -17.48 14.02 5.16
C ALA A 119 -16.77 15.14 5.92
N VAL A 120 -15.74 14.76 6.65
CA VAL A 120 -14.80 15.67 7.29
C VAL A 120 -13.52 15.73 6.47
N LEU A 121 -13.11 16.92 6.08
CA LEU A 121 -11.95 17.18 5.23
C LEU A 121 -10.86 17.90 6.02
N ILE A 122 -9.60 17.75 5.57
CA ILE A 122 -8.47 18.48 6.16
C ILE A 122 -8.34 19.85 5.50
N ASP A 123 -8.48 20.92 6.28
CA ASP A 123 -8.00 22.23 5.88
C ASP A 123 -6.51 22.37 6.22
N ARG A 124 -5.69 22.39 5.17
CA ARG A 124 -4.22 22.43 5.29
C ARG A 124 -3.68 23.80 5.70
N GLU A 125 -4.42 24.86 5.38
CA GLU A 125 -4.02 26.25 5.67
C GLU A 125 -4.29 26.56 7.13
N GLU A 126 -5.49 26.27 7.60
CA GLU A 126 -5.95 26.52 8.98
C GLU A 126 -5.47 25.40 9.94
N LYS A 127 -5.02 24.27 9.43
CA LYS A 127 -4.65 23.07 10.20
C LYS A 127 -5.78 22.59 11.12
N VAL A 128 -6.96 22.47 10.56
CA VAL A 128 -8.16 21.96 11.24
C VAL A 128 -8.86 20.94 10.35
N LEU A 129 -9.79 20.21 10.93
CA LEU A 129 -10.72 19.37 10.21
C LEU A 129 -12.03 20.15 10.03
N VAL A 130 -12.60 20.13 8.81
CA VAL A 130 -13.77 20.93 8.44
C VAL A 130 -14.87 20.01 7.94
N ASN A 131 -16.10 20.21 8.42
CA ASN A 131 -17.27 19.52 7.89
C ASN A 131 -17.56 19.99 6.46
N GLU A 132 -17.71 19.06 5.52
CA GLU A 132 -17.95 19.37 4.11
C GLU A 132 -19.31 20.04 3.88
N CYS A 133 -20.32 19.67 4.64
CA CYS A 133 -21.68 20.19 4.53
C CYS A 133 -21.83 21.56 5.20
N ASP A 134 -21.16 21.80 6.32
CA ASP A 134 -21.15 23.07 7.03
C ASP A 134 -19.72 23.50 7.37
N LYS A 135 -19.17 24.40 6.58
CA LYS A 135 -17.81 24.91 6.75
C LYS A 135 -17.56 25.70 8.04
N THR A 136 -18.61 26.03 8.77
CA THR A 136 -18.49 26.69 10.09
C THR A 136 -18.22 25.70 11.22
N VAL A 137 -18.48 24.40 10.98
CA VAL A 137 -18.20 23.31 11.91
C VAL A 137 -16.80 22.80 11.68
N THR A 138 -15.94 22.94 12.69
CA THR A 138 -14.55 22.52 12.63
C THR A 138 -14.19 21.63 13.81
N TYR A 139 -13.22 20.74 13.61
CA TYR A 139 -12.68 19.84 14.62
C TYR A 139 -11.16 19.98 14.69
N PRO A 140 -10.56 19.79 15.86
CA PRO A 140 -9.10 19.80 15.97
C PRO A 140 -8.47 18.56 15.31
N LEU A 141 -7.17 18.62 15.00
CA LEU A 141 -6.45 17.54 14.31
C LEU A 141 -6.33 16.24 15.13
N ASP A 142 -6.60 16.28 16.44
CA ASP A 142 -6.70 15.10 17.30
C ASP A 142 -8.05 14.37 17.18
N GLY A 143 -8.95 14.90 16.35
CA GLY A 143 -10.27 14.34 16.09
C GLY A 143 -11.24 14.43 17.26
N LYS A 144 -10.97 15.29 18.28
CA LYS A 144 -11.89 15.49 19.38
C LYS A 144 -13.24 16.01 18.87
N GLY A 145 -14.31 15.33 19.25
CA GLY A 145 -15.67 15.58 18.75
C GLY A 145 -16.10 14.64 17.62
N LEU A 146 -15.15 13.97 16.95
CA LEU A 146 -15.44 12.93 15.99
C LEU A 146 -15.50 11.54 16.67
N ARG A 147 -16.02 10.55 15.94
CA ARG A 147 -16.06 9.16 16.41
C ARG A 147 -14.64 8.64 16.60
N GLN A 148 -14.28 8.27 17.82
CA GLN A 148 -12.96 7.69 18.13
C GLN A 148 -12.97 6.18 18.01
N TYR A 149 -11.82 5.61 17.63
CA TYR A 149 -11.56 4.17 17.56
C TYR A 149 -10.40 3.80 18.47
N PRO A 150 -10.45 2.63 19.15
CA PRO A 150 -9.32 2.15 19.92
C PRO A 150 -8.09 1.90 19.01
N VAL A 151 -6.94 2.35 19.49
CA VAL A 151 -5.66 2.13 18.82
C VAL A 151 -4.75 1.34 19.75
N SER A 152 -4.01 0.37 19.21
CA SER A 152 -2.95 -0.33 19.89
C SER A 152 -1.69 -0.37 19.02
N VAL A 153 -0.53 -0.35 19.66
CA VAL A 153 0.76 -0.56 19.00
C VAL A 153 1.31 -1.90 19.45
N GLU A 154 1.62 -2.78 18.50
CA GLU A 154 2.16 -4.10 18.73
C GLU A 154 3.32 -4.34 17.75
N ASP A 155 4.49 -4.65 18.28
CA ASP A 155 5.70 -4.91 17.47
C ASP A 155 6.00 -3.80 16.45
N GLY A 156 5.82 -2.52 16.85
CA GLY A 156 6.03 -1.35 15.99
C GLY A 156 5.00 -1.22 14.86
N ARG A 157 3.82 -1.82 15.01
CA ARG A 157 2.69 -1.71 14.09
C ARG A 157 1.46 -1.14 14.78
N ILE A 158 0.76 -0.29 14.08
CA ILE A 158 -0.44 0.39 14.55
C ILE A 158 -1.66 -0.42 14.13
N TYR A 159 -2.49 -0.80 15.10
CA TYR A 159 -3.76 -1.47 14.87
C TYR A 159 -4.90 -0.61 15.36
N VAL A 160 -5.94 -0.47 14.54
CA VAL A 160 -7.16 0.28 14.85
C VAL A 160 -8.33 -0.69 14.91
N ASP A 161 -9.06 -0.72 16.03
CA ASP A 161 -10.30 -1.49 16.13
C ASP A 161 -11.46 -0.68 15.55
N VAL A 162 -11.89 -1.04 14.35
CA VAL A 162 -12.94 -0.31 13.62
C VAL A 162 -14.36 -0.71 14.04
N ASN A 163 -14.52 -1.77 14.84
CA ASN A 163 -15.82 -2.24 15.32
C ASN A 163 -16.16 -1.71 16.71
N GLU A 164 -15.16 -1.41 17.53
CA GLU A 164 -15.35 -0.84 18.85
C GLU A 164 -15.40 0.68 18.80
N ARG A 165 -16.11 1.27 19.75
CA ARG A 165 -16.09 2.71 20.01
C ARG A 165 -15.23 2.93 21.25
N SER A 166 -14.22 3.78 21.17
CA SER A 166 -13.55 4.24 22.38
C SER A 166 -14.60 4.95 23.26
N THR A 167 -15.00 4.31 24.33
CA THR A 167 -15.73 5.00 25.39
C THR A 167 -14.71 5.90 26.08
N SER A 168 -14.74 7.19 25.76
CA SER A 168 -13.99 8.19 26.52
C SER A 168 -14.51 8.14 27.96
N THR A 169 -13.80 7.42 28.84
CA THR A 169 -14.04 7.50 30.27
C THR A 169 -13.58 8.89 30.69
N THR A 170 -14.48 9.85 30.68
CA THR A 170 -14.29 11.10 31.39
C THR A 170 -14.27 10.72 32.87
N THR A 171 -13.10 10.55 33.43
CA THR A 171 -12.93 10.49 34.89
C THR A 171 -13.21 11.90 35.45
N PRO A 172 -14.09 12.05 36.42
CA PRO A 172 -14.44 13.34 37.02
C PRO A 172 -13.28 13.96 37.82
#